data_7adeabe1aa0ba4ee47b5cfa897907d18
#
_entry.id   7adeabe1aa0ba4ee47b5cfa897907d18
#
_cell.length_a   1.000
_cell.length_b   1.000
_cell.length_c   1.000
_cell.angle_alpha   90.00
_cell.angle_beta   90.00
_cell.angle_gamma   90.00
#
_symmetry.space_group_name_H-M   'P 1'
#
loop_
_entity.id
_entity.type
_entity.pdbx_description
1 polymer ?
#
loop_
_entity_poly.entity_id
_entity_poly.type
_entity_poly.pdbx_seq_one_letter_code
_entity_poly.pdbx_strand_id
1 'polypeptide(L)'
;GFPEVLEGRVKTLHPFIHSGILADQRKAAHREQIAQLGIKAFDLVVCNLYPFQDTVASGASFDECVEQIDIGGPSMVRAAAKNHPSVAVVTSPERYADVAEAVAGEGFTLEQRRVLAAEAFAHTATYDLAIAGWLADELDLEDVRETLDDAAETHLDASDAAFLESLGYQTEEDYVVEAPEEEGQASGMPVFVADAFERVESLRYGENPHQGAA
;
A
#
# COMPACT_ATOMS: atom_id res chain seq x y z
N GLY A 1 -6.81 22.81 -18.51
CA GLY A 1 -6.53 22.05 -17.31
C GLY A 1 -5.89 22.93 -16.23
N PHE A 2 -5.80 22.45 -15.02
CA PHE A 2 -5.06 23.14 -13.96
C PHE A 2 -3.58 23.14 -14.32
N PRO A 3 -2.86 24.27 -14.20
CA PRO A 3 -1.44 24.31 -14.54
C PRO A 3 -0.60 23.48 -13.55
N GLU A 4 0.54 22.99 -14.02
CA GLU A 4 1.51 22.40 -13.12
C GLU A 4 2.07 23.47 -12.17
N VAL A 5 2.04 23.18 -10.87
CA VAL A 5 2.49 24.09 -9.82
C VAL A 5 3.34 23.37 -8.81
N LEU A 6 4.08 24.12 -7.98
CA LEU A 6 4.88 23.56 -6.89
C LEU A 6 5.88 22.51 -7.38
N GLU A 7 6.55 22.76 -8.49
CA GLU A 7 7.58 21.87 -9.06
C GLU A 7 7.10 20.44 -9.32
N GLY A 8 5.79 20.30 -9.57
CA GLY A 8 5.19 19.02 -9.89
C GLY A 8 4.65 18.22 -8.68
N ARG A 9 4.65 18.77 -7.48
CA ARG A 9 4.05 18.12 -6.31
C ARG A 9 2.53 17.91 -6.45
N VAL A 10 1.86 18.65 -7.33
CA VAL A 10 0.42 18.52 -7.59
C VAL A 10 0.21 18.13 -9.05
N LYS A 11 0.25 16.83 -9.35
CA LYS A 11 0.01 16.31 -10.71
C LYS A 11 -1.30 15.53 -10.82
N THR A 12 -1.49 14.57 -9.95
CA THR A 12 -2.58 13.58 -10.01
C THR A 12 -3.74 13.90 -9.07
N LEU A 13 -3.57 14.83 -8.14
CA LEU A 13 -4.63 15.31 -7.23
C LEU A 13 -5.59 16.25 -7.97
N HIS A 14 -6.31 15.69 -8.93
CA HIS A 14 -7.22 16.46 -9.77
C HIS A 14 -8.64 15.85 -9.73
N PRO A 15 -9.70 16.67 -9.57
CA PRO A 15 -11.09 16.18 -9.50
C PRO A 15 -11.49 15.29 -10.68
N PHE A 16 -11.03 15.58 -11.89
CA PHE A 16 -11.32 14.76 -13.07
C PHE A 16 -10.74 13.35 -12.95
N ILE A 17 -9.51 13.22 -12.46
CA ILE A 17 -8.85 11.92 -12.26
C ILE A 17 -9.59 11.15 -11.17
N HIS A 18 -9.76 11.75 -10.00
CA HIS A 18 -10.41 11.09 -8.87
C HIS A 18 -11.88 10.77 -9.13
N SER A 19 -12.61 11.62 -9.87
CA SER A 19 -13.98 11.31 -10.29
C SER A 19 -14.02 10.09 -11.22
N GLY A 20 -13.07 9.97 -12.15
CA GLY A 20 -12.97 8.81 -13.03
C GLY A 20 -12.65 7.51 -12.26
N ILE A 21 -11.81 7.58 -11.21
CA ILE A 21 -11.46 6.44 -10.38
C ILE A 21 -12.61 6.07 -9.42
N LEU A 22 -13.28 7.06 -8.80
CA LEU A 22 -14.28 6.86 -7.76
C LEU A 22 -15.70 6.63 -8.27
N ALA A 23 -15.96 6.81 -9.57
CA ALA A 23 -17.28 6.61 -10.14
C ALA A 23 -17.68 5.13 -10.09
N ASP A 24 -18.57 4.79 -9.17
CA ASP A 24 -19.15 3.45 -9.08
C ASP A 24 -20.06 3.20 -10.31
N GLN A 25 -19.58 2.37 -11.22
CA GLN A 25 -20.26 2.09 -12.50
C GLN A 25 -21.57 1.31 -12.32
N ARG A 26 -21.84 0.77 -11.13
CA ARG A 26 -23.12 0.13 -10.80
C ARG A 26 -24.23 1.16 -10.56
N LYS A 27 -23.87 2.43 -10.25
CA LYS A 27 -24.81 3.51 -9.93
C LYS A 27 -25.09 4.36 -11.16
N ALA A 28 -26.34 4.42 -11.61
CA ALA A 28 -26.75 5.23 -12.76
C ALA A 28 -26.42 6.72 -12.56
N ALA A 29 -26.67 7.27 -11.37
CA ALA A 29 -26.36 8.66 -11.06
C ALA A 29 -24.87 9.00 -11.21
N HIS A 30 -23.96 8.08 -10.83
CA HIS A 30 -22.52 8.30 -11.02
C HIS A 30 -22.14 8.33 -12.50
N ARG A 31 -22.66 7.37 -13.28
CA ARG A 31 -22.44 7.34 -14.75
C ARG A 31 -22.92 8.60 -15.44
N GLU A 32 -24.12 9.08 -15.06
CA GLU A 32 -24.70 10.32 -15.61
C GLU A 32 -23.87 11.54 -15.26
N GLN A 33 -23.44 11.68 -14.00
CA GLN A 33 -22.64 12.81 -13.54
C GLN A 33 -21.29 12.91 -14.25
N ILE A 34 -20.54 11.80 -14.35
CA ILE A 34 -19.25 11.83 -15.04
C ILE A 34 -19.41 12.06 -16.55
N ALA A 35 -20.48 11.53 -17.16
CA ALA A 35 -20.77 11.78 -18.57
C ALA A 35 -21.10 13.26 -18.85
N GLN A 36 -21.89 13.92 -17.99
CA GLN A 36 -22.20 15.36 -18.08
C GLN A 36 -20.94 16.23 -17.98
N LEU A 37 -19.95 15.79 -17.20
CA LEU A 37 -18.67 16.46 -17.01
C LEU A 37 -17.61 16.09 -18.06
N GLY A 38 -17.94 15.19 -18.99
CA GLY A 38 -16.99 14.69 -19.99
C GLY A 38 -15.86 13.84 -19.39
N ILE A 39 -16.08 13.25 -18.20
CA ILE A 39 -15.11 12.42 -17.50
C ILE A 39 -15.31 10.97 -17.94
N LYS A 40 -14.23 10.27 -18.23
CA LYS A 40 -14.24 8.82 -18.47
C LYS A 40 -13.94 8.08 -17.16
N ALA A 41 -14.68 7.01 -16.90
CA ALA A 41 -14.34 6.10 -15.83
C ALA A 41 -13.02 5.36 -16.14
N PHE A 42 -12.28 5.01 -15.11
CA PHE A 42 -11.12 4.12 -15.21
C PHE A 42 -11.55 2.69 -14.86
N ASP A 43 -11.03 1.73 -15.60
CA ASP A 43 -11.21 0.29 -15.32
C ASP A 43 -10.03 -0.28 -14.57
N LEU A 44 -8.85 0.36 -14.68
CA LEU A 44 -7.59 -0.07 -14.10
C LEU A 44 -6.75 1.12 -13.65
N VAL A 45 -6.17 1.02 -12.47
CA VAL A 45 -5.12 1.90 -11.96
C VAL A 45 -3.89 1.05 -11.67
N VAL A 46 -2.76 1.38 -12.28
CA VAL A 46 -1.45 0.81 -11.97
C VAL A 46 -0.60 1.92 -11.38
N CYS A 47 -0.17 1.77 -10.16
CA CYS A 47 0.54 2.83 -9.46
C CYS A 47 1.54 2.25 -8.46
N ASN A 48 2.82 2.39 -8.75
CA ASN A 48 3.90 2.13 -7.80
C ASN A 48 4.19 3.43 -7.04
N LEU A 49 4.33 3.33 -5.72
CA LEU A 49 4.68 4.48 -4.88
C LEU A 49 6.16 4.86 -5.04
N TYR A 50 6.50 6.07 -4.66
CA TYR A 50 7.90 6.49 -4.64
C TYR A 50 8.73 5.60 -3.71
N PRO A 51 10.01 5.35 -4.02
CA PRO A 51 10.87 4.43 -3.27
C PRO A 51 11.42 5.09 -2.00
N PHE A 52 10.52 5.45 -1.08
CA PHE A 52 10.86 6.17 0.16
C PHE A 52 11.89 5.41 0.99
N GLN A 53 11.65 4.11 1.25
CA GLN A 53 12.54 3.28 2.05
C GLN A 53 13.93 3.15 1.43
N ASP A 54 14.02 3.00 0.11
CA ASP A 54 15.32 2.93 -0.59
C ASP A 54 16.07 4.25 -0.47
N THR A 55 15.36 5.37 -0.49
CA THR A 55 15.95 6.70 -0.31
C THR A 55 16.51 6.86 1.10
N VAL A 56 15.77 6.49 2.12
CA VAL A 56 16.25 6.47 3.51
C VAL A 56 17.46 5.57 3.65
N ALA A 57 17.40 4.34 3.13
CA ALA A 57 18.49 3.36 3.21
C ALA A 57 19.76 3.82 2.47
N SER A 58 19.63 4.69 1.49
CA SER A 58 20.78 5.28 0.77
C SER A 58 21.56 6.31 1.60
N GLY A 59 21.06 6.72 2.76
CA GLY A 59 21.63 7.78 3.59
C GLY A 59 21.39 9.19 3.03
N ALA A 60 20.31 9.38 2.29
CA ALA A 60 19.88 10.69 1.80
C ALA A 60 19.60 11.65 2.96
N SER A 61 19.67 12.96 2.69
CA SER A 61 19.35 13.97 3.69
C SER A 61 17.86 13.94 4.08
N PHE A 62 17.54 14.52 5.22
CA PHE A 62 16.15 14.63 5.70
C PHE A 62 15.21 15.24 4.63
N ASP A 63 15.63 16.36 4.00
CA ASP A 63 14.82 17.03 2.99
C ASP A 63 14.64 16.16 1.73
N GLU A 64 15.67 15.41 1.32
CA GLU A 64 15.57 14.48 0.18
C GLU A 64 14.62 13.31 0.50
N CYS A 65 14.63 12.80 1.72
CA CYS A 65 13.68 11.78 2.15
C CYS A 65 12.25 12.34 2.15
N VAL A 66 12.04 13.56 2.67
CA VAL A 66 10.73 14.22 2.66
C VAL A 66 10.20 14.39 1.23
N GLU A 67 11.04 14.73 0.26
CA GLU A 67 10.62 14.85 -1.15
C GLU A 67 10.17 13.51 -1.76
N GLN A 68 10.57 12.38 -1.19
CA GLN A 68 10.14 11.04 -1.61
C GLN A 68 8.85 10.57 -0.93
N ILE A 69 8.22 11.38 -0.10
CA ILE A 69 6.90 11.09 0.44
C ILE A 69 5.86 11.32 -0.67
N ASP A 70 5.33 10.23 -1.20
CA ASP A 70 4.33 10.26 -2.27
C ASP A 70 2.96 10.62 -1.71
N ILE A 71 2.36 11.67 -2.21
CA ILE A 71 1.01 12.12 -1.83
C ILE A 71 -0.04 11.65 -2.83
N GLY A 72 0.26 11.78 -4.11
CA GLY A 72 -0.68 11.48 -5.19
C GLY A 72 -0.91 9.99 -5.40
N GLY A 73 0.15 9.20 -5.33
CA GLY A 73 0.11 7.74 -5.48
C GLY A 73 -0.80 7.08 -4.47
N PRO A 74 -0.57 7.22 -3.15
CA PRO A 74 -1.44 6.64 -2.13
C PRO A 74 -2.90 7.09 -2.26
N SER A 75 -3.13 8.35 -2.60
CA SER A 75 -4.49 8.87 -2.83
C SER A 75 -5.22 8.15 -3.97
N MET A 76 -4.55 7.94 -5.11
CA MET A 76 -5.12 7.21 -6.25
C MET A 76 -5.32 5.74 -5.94
N VAL A 77 -4.34 5.09 -5.31
CA VAL A 77 -4.38 3.68 -4.90
C VAL A 77 -5.58 3.43 -3.98
N ARG A 78 -5.72 4.23 -2.92
CA ARG A 78 -6.83 4.12 -1.97
C ARG A 78 -8.20 4.40 -2.61
N ALA A 79 -8.27 5.35 -3.54
CA ALA A 79 -9.50 5.65 -4.29
C ALA A 79 -9.92 4.46 -5.15
N ALA A 80 -8.98 3.86 -5.89
CA ALA A 80 -9.24 2.70 -6.73
C ALA A 80 -9.61 1.46 -5.90
N ALA A 81 -8.87 1.18 -4.82
CA ALA A 81 -9.16 0.08 -3.90
C ALA A 81 -10.56 0.21 -3.28
N LYS A 82 -10.94 1.40 -2.82
CA LYS A 82 -12.31 1.66 -2.35
C LYS A 82 -13.36 1.36 -3.42
N ASN A 83 -13.09 1.69 -4.67
CA ASN A 83 -14.02 1.47 -5.78
C ASN A 83 -13.74 0.16 -6.54
N HIS A 84 -13.18 -0.86 -5.87
CA HIS A 84 -12.91 -2.18 -6.46
C HIS A 84 -14.11 -2.84 -7.18
N PRO A 85 -15.37 -2.53 -6.87
CA PRO A 85 -16.47 -3.05 -7.66
C PRO A 85 -16.45 -2.60 -9.13
N SER A 86 -15.75 -1.49 -9.43
CA SER A 86 -15.67 -0.91 -10.78
C SER A 86 -14.25 -0.83 -11.32
N VAL A 87 -13.22 -0.76 -10.47
CA VAL A 87 -11.83 -0.48 -10.84
C VAL A 87 -10.91 -1.57 -10.27
N ALA A 88 -9.99 -2.07 -11.07
CA ALA A 88 -8.85 -2.84 -10.58
C ALA A 88 -7.73 -1.90 -10.15
N VAL A 89 -6.98 -2.25 -9.09
CA VAL A 89 -5.80 -1.51 -8.65
C VAL A 89 -4.60 -2.45 -8.53
N VAL A 90 -3.47 -2.06 -9.10
CA VAL A 90 -2.23 -2.85 -9.08
C VAL A 90 -1.10 -1.97 -8.56
N THR A 91 -0.45 -2.40 -7.50
CA THR A 91 0.60 -1.67 -6.79
C THR A 91 1.97 -2.33 -6.89
N SER A 92 2.06 -3.56 -7.43
CA SER A 92 3.32 -4.29 -7.57
C SER A 92 3.60 -4.66 -9.03
N PRO A 93 4.86 -4.49 -9.50
CA PRO A 93 5.31 -4.98 -10.80
C PRO A 93 5.12 -6.50 -11.00
N GLU A 94 5.09 -7.28 -9.92
CA GLU A 94 4.86 -8.72 -9.97
C GLU A 94 3.50 -9.09 -10.56
N ARG A 95 2.52 -8.18 -10.45
CA ARG A 95 1.18 -8.33 -11.03
C ARG A 95 1.06 -7.92 -12.51
N TYR A 96 2.14 -7.47 -13.15
CA TYR A 96 2.06 -6.99 -14.54
C TYR A 96 1.70 -8.10 -15.54
N ALA A 97 2.08 -9.34 -15.26
CA ALA A 97 1.64 -10.47 -16.08
C ALA A 97 0.12 -10.66 -16.01
N ASP A 98 -0.44 -10.57 -14.80
CA ASP A 98 -1.89 -10.66 -14.57
C ASP A 98 -2.63 -9.50 -15.25
N VAL A 99 -2.05 -8.30 -15.24
CA VAL A 99 -2.57 -7.13 -15.97
C VAL A 99 -2.62 -7.39 -17.46
N ALA A 100 -1.53 -7.92 -18.03
CA ALA A 100 -1.46 -8.20 -19.47
C ALA A 100 -2.52 -9.24 -19.88
N GLU A 101 -2.70 -10.29 -19.08
CA GLU A 101 -3.73 -11.30 -19.31
C GLU A 101 -5.16 -10.70 -19.21
N ALA A 102 -5.42 -9.93 -18.16
CA ALA A 102 -6.73 -9.29 -17.96
C ALA A 102 -7.08 -8.33 -19.10
N VAL A 103 -6.11 -7.52 -19.55
CA VAL A 103 -6.32 -6.57 -20.68
C VAL A 103 -6.54 -7.30 -22.01
N ALA A 104 -5.90 -8.45 -22.21
CA ALA A 104 -6.10 -9.26 -23.41
C ALA A 104 -7.42 -10.04 -23.38
N GLY A 105 -7.99 -10.24 -22.19
CA GLY A 105 -9.23 -10.99 -21.96
C GLY A 105 -10.44 -10.09 -21.66
N GLU A 106 -11.22 -10.50 -20.66
CA GLU A 106 -12.44 -9.78 -20.23
C GLU A 106 -12.20 -8.83 -19.05
N GLY A 107 -10.95 -8.55 -18.69
CA GLY A 107 -10.57 -7.77 -17.53
C GLY A 107 -10.50 -8.61 -16.25
N PHE A 108 -10.22 -7.96 -15.11
CA PHE A 108 -10.23 -8.62 -13.82
C PHE A 108 -11.65 -8.92 -13.34
N THR A 109 -11.86 -10.11 -12.82
CA THR A 109 -13.13 -10.48 -12.15
C THR A 109 -13.33 -9.63 -10.88
N LEU A 110 -14.55 -9.61 -10.34
CA LEU A 110 -14.82 -8.93 -9.07
C LEU A 110 -13.98 -9.51 -7.91
N GLU A 111 -13.80 -10.82 -7.89
CA GLU A 111 -13.00 -11.51 -6.86
C GLU A 111 -11.53 -11.07 -6.94
N GLN A 112 -10.94 -11.11 -8.11
CA GLN A 112 -9.58 -10.61 -8.32
C GLN A 112 -9.44 -9.13 -7.91
N ARG A 113 -10.42 -8.27 -8.23
CA ARG A 113 -10.40 -6.86 -7.82
C ARG A 113 -10.48 -6.69 -6.30
N ARG A 114 -11.18 -7.57 -5.59
CA ARG A 114 -11.21 -7.56 -4.11
C ARG A 114 -9.84 -7.90 -3.52
N VAL A 115 -9.19 -8.93 -4.04
CA VAL A 115 -7.83 -9.30 -3.63
C VAL A 115 -6.86 -8.14 -3.87
N LEU A 116 -6.85 -7.59 -5.09
CA LEU A 116 -6.01 -6.45 -5.45
C LEU A 116 -6.29 -5.22 -4.58
N ALA A 117 -7.55 -5.00 -4.17
CA ALA A 117 -7.90 -3.90 -3.26
C ALA A 117 -7.35 -4.12 -1.84
N ALA A 118 -7.38 -5.34 -1.33
CA ALA A 118 -6.77 -5.69 -0.04
C ALA A 118 -5.25 -5.50 -0.09
N GLU A 119 -4.58 -6.01 -1.14
CA GLU A 119 -3.15 -5.80 -1.38
C GLU A 119 -2.79 -4.30 -1.43
N ALA A 120 -3.62 -3.50 -2.11
CA ALA A 120 -3.41 -2.06 -2.23
C ALA A 120 -3.53 -1.31 -0.89
N PHE A 121 -4.49 -1.70 -0.03
CA PHE A 121 -4.59 -1.14 1.31
C PHE A 121 -3.42 -1.56 2.20
N ALA A 122 -3.00 -2.82 2.15
CA ALA A 122 -1.82 -3.29 2.86
C ALA A 122 -0.57 -2.52 2.41
N HIS A 123 -0.38 -2.34 1.10
CA HIS A 123 0.74 -1.60 0.53
C HIS A 123 0.79 -0.14 1.01
N THR A 124 -0.35 0.56 1.02
CA THR A 124 -0.39 1.96 1.51
C THR A 124 -0.20 2.03 3.02
N ALA A 125 -0.70 1.06 3.79
CA ALA A 125 -0.49 1.02 5.23
C ALA A 125 1.00 0.84 5.57
N THR A 126 1.67 -0.11 4.92
CA THR A 126 3.12 -0.34 5.08
C THR A 126 3.94 0.89 4.69
N TYR A 127 3.54 1.57 3.61
CA TYR A 127 4.19 2.80 3.18
C TYR A 127 4.08 3.91 4.24
N ASP A 128 2.88 4.14 4.79
CA ASP A 128 2.65 5.14 5.84
C ASP A 128 3.39 4.78 7.14
N LEU A 129 3.44 3.49 7.50
CA LEU A 129 4.18 3.01 8.66
C LEU A 129 5.69 3.26 8.53
N ALA A 130 6.25 3.02 7.35
CA ALA A 130 7.66 3.28 7.10
C ALA A 130 8.00 4.78 7.24
N ILE A 131 7.14 5.67 6.76
CA ILE A 131 7.30 7.11 6.91
C ILE A 131 7.18 7.52 8.39
N ALA A 132 6.16 7.01 9.08
CA ALA A 132 5.92 7.35 10.48
C ALA A 132 7.08 6.88 11.38
N GLY A 133 7.58 5.67 11.16
CA GLY A 133 8.75 5.14 11.89
C GLY A 133 10.00 5.98 11.65
N TRP A 134 10.31 6.26 10.38
CA TRP A 134 11.45 7.12 10.05
C TRP A 134 11.35 8.51 10.69
N LEU A 135 10.19 9.16 10.63
CA LEU A 135 9.99 10.46 11.28
C LEU A 135 10.13 10.40 12.80
N ALA A 136 9.63 9.32 13.42
CA ALA A 136 9.76 9.13 14.86
C ALA A 136 11.22 8.97 15.26
N ASP A 137 12.02 8.27 14.45
CA ASP A 137 13.47 8.11 14.66
C ASP A 137 14.23 9.41 14.48
N GLU A 138 14.00 10.13 13.38
CA GLU A 138 14.70 11.38 13.06
C GLU A 138 14.41 12.50 14.06
N LEU A 139 13.21 12.49 14.65
CA LEU A 139 12.74 13.53 15.57
C LEU A 139 12.75 13.10 17.04
N ASP A 140 13.22 11.89 17.34
CA ASP A 140 13.27 11.30 18.70
C ASP A 140 11.92 11.33 19.44
N LEU A 141 10.87 10.85 18.75
CA LEU A 141 9.48 10.87 19.23
C LEU A 141 9.09 9.50 19.83
N GLU A 142 9.41 9.29 21.12
CA GLU A 142 9.12 8.02 21.80
C GLU A 142 7.62 7.70 21.86
N ASP A 143 6.77 8.68 22.14
CA ASP A 143 5.31 8.49 22.18
C ASP A 143 4.74 7.95 20.85
N VAL A 144 5.34 8.36 19.71
CA VAL A 144 4.94 7.87 18.38
C VAL A 144 5.44 6.45 18.17
N ARG A 145 6.67 6.14 18.60
CA ARG A 145 7.21 4.78 18.54
C ARG A 145 6.35 3.80 19.34
N GLU A 146 6.02 4.13 20.60
CA GLU A 146 5.13 3.31 21.42
C GLU A 146 3.77 3.08 20.73
N THR A 147 3.20 4.12 20.09
CA THR A 147 1.94 3.97 19.33
C THR A 147 2.08 3.04 18.15
N LEU A 148 3.21 3.07 17.46
CA LEU A 148 3.49 2.19 16.33
C LEU A 148 3.71 0.74 16.79
N ASP A 149 4.43 0.56 17.90
CA ASP A 149 4.67 -0.75 18.50
C ASP A 149 3.37 -1.38 19.02
N ASP A 150 2.52 -0.61 19.72
CA ASP A 150 1.19 -1.05 20.15
C ASP A 150 0.31 -1.46 18.96
N ALA A 151 0.38 -0.72 17.86
CA ALA A 151 -0.36 -1.05 16.65
C ALA A 151 0.16 -2.35 15.99
N ALA A 152 1.44 -2.63 16.14
CA ALA A 152 2.06 -3.87 15.66
C ALA A 152 1.72 -5.08 16.53
N GLU A 153 1.65 -4.87 17.86
CA GLU A 153 1.26 -5.91 18.81
C GLU A 153 -0.25 -6.21 18.78
N THR A 154 -1.05 -5.41 18.08
CA THR A 154 -2.45 -5.73 17.84
C THR A 154 -2.50 -6.99 17.00
N HIS A 155 -2.49 -8.13 17.69
CA HIS A 155 -2.49 -9.46 17.10
C HIS A 155 -3.64 -9.57 16.09
N LEU A 156 -3.31 -10.05 14.90
CA LEU A 156 -4.30 -10.65 14.02
C LEU A 156 -5.05 -11.69 14.85
N ASP A 157 -6.27 -11.42 15.23
CA ASP A 157 -7.06 -12.40 15.95
C ASP A 157 -7.46 -13.55 15.01
N ALA A 158 -8.05 -14.60 15.57
CA ALA A 158 -8.47 -15.76 14.78
C ALA A 158 -9.44 -15.39 13.64
N SER A 159 -10.13 -14.23 13.71
CA SER A 159 -11.03 -13.74 12.67
C SER A 159 -10.26 -13.12 11.51
N ASP A 160 -9.14 -12.47 11.79
CA ASP A 160 -8.25 -11.90 10.79
C ASP A 160 -7.50 -13.01 10.04
N ALA A 161 -7.04 -14.04 10.75
CA ALA A 161 -6.45 -15.24 10.16
C ALA A 161 -7.45 -15.94 9.22
N ALA A 162 -8.69 -16.14 9.65
CA ALA A 162 -9.75 -16.73 8.83
C ALA A 162 -10.09 -15.84 7.60
N PHE A 163 -10.03 -14.53 7.74
CA PHE A 163 -10.20 -13.60 6.62
C PHE A 163 -9.06 -13.73 5.61
N LEU A 164 -7.82 -13.77 6.06
CA LEU A 164 -6.65 -13.95 5.19
C LEU A 164 -6.69 -15.31 4.47
N GLU A 165 -7.06 -16.39 5.18
CA GLU A 165 -7.28 -17.70 4.56
C GLU A 165 -8.37 -17.65 3.48
N SER A 166 -9.45 -16.90 3.72
CA SER A 166 -10.52 -16.71 2.73
C SER A 166 -10.04 -16.00 1.46
N LEU A 167 -8.95 -15.25 1.55
CA LEU A 167 -8.28 -14.59 0.42
C LEU A 167 -7.24 -15.50 -0.27
N GLY A 168 -7.05 -16.73 0.22
CA GLY A 168 -6.10 -17.70 -0.33
C GLY A 168 -4.70 -17.62 0.28
N TYR A 169 -4.53 -16.87 1.35
CA TYR A 169 -3.30 -16.83 2.11
C TYR A 169 -3.28 -17.98 3.11
N GLN A 170 -2.18 -18.73 3.19
CA GLN A 170 -2.01 -19.79 4.20
C GLN A 170 -1.44 -19.16 5.46
N THR A 171 -2.21 -19.22 6.54
CA THR A 171 -1.70 -18.90 7.87
C THR A 171 -1.16 -20.21 8.47
N GLU A 172 0.14 -20.35 8.60
CA GLU A 172 0.70 -21.48 9.31
C GLU A 172 0.56 -21.25 10.82
N GLU A 173 -0.16 -22.15 11.51
CA GLU A 173 -0.39 -22.11 12.97
C GLU A 173 0.89 -22.31 13.83
N ASP A 174 2.06 -22.43 13.25
CA ASP A 174 3.28 -22.86 13.92
C ASP A 174 4.34 -21.78 14.16
N TYR A 175 4.04 -20.50 13.91
CA TYR A 175 4.96 -19.43 14.27
C TYR A 175 4.70 -18.85 15.67
N VAL A 176 5.00 -19.64 16.68
CA VAL A 176 5.41 -19.08 17.97
C VAL A 176 6.90 -18.76 17.84
N VAL A 177 7.21 -17.55 17.42
CA VAL A 177 8.58 -17.05 17.52
C VAL A 177 8.82 -16.78 19.00
N GLU A 178 9.50 -17.71 19.69
CA GLU A 178 10.24 -17.32 20.89
C GLU A 178 11.24 -16.25 20.44
N ALA A 179 11.03 -15.02 20.90
CA ALA A 179 11.94 -13.92 20.62
C ALA A 179 13.35 -14.37 21.00
N PRO A 180 14.34 -14.31 20.10
CA PRO A 180 15.71 -14.60 20.49
C PRO A 180 16.14 -13.54 21.48
N GLU A 181 16.48 -13.96 22.70
CA GLU A 181 17.24 -13.15 23.65
C GLU A 181 18.68 -12.99 23.10
N GLU A 182 18.85 -12.15 22.10
CA GLU A 182 20.18 -11.70 21.68
C GLU A 182 20.18 -10.18 21.53
N GLU A 183 21.01 -9.55 22.33
CA GLU A 183 21.50 -8.19 22.17
C GLU A 183 22.22 -8.06 20.82
N GLY A 184 21.47 -7.92 19.74
CA GLY A 184 21.94 -7.64 18.38
C GLY A 184 21.51 -6.24 17.97
N GLN A 185 22.46 -5.48 17.47
CA GLN A 185 22.31 -4.12 16.99
C GLN A 185 20.98 -3.92 16.25
N ALA A 186 20.18 -2.98 16.73
CA ALA A 186 18.95 -2.57 16.10
C ALA A 186 19.21 -2.25 14.63
N SER A 187 18.70 -3.09 13.73
CA SER A 187 18.50 -2.68 12.35
C SER A 187 17.51 -1.51 12.41
N GLY A 188 17.81 -0.39 11.77
CA GLY A 188 17.03 0.86 11.90
C GLY A 188 15.60 0.79 11.36
N MET A 189 14.96 -0.40 11.37
CA MET A 189 13.54 -0.57 11.08
C MET A 189 12.80 -1.02 12.34
N PRO A 190 11.61 -0.50 12.60
CA PRO A 190 10.79 -0.93 13.72
C PRO A 190 10.52 -2.43 13.67
N VAL A 191 10.66 -3.11 14.79
CA VAL A 191 10.47 -4.58 14.93
C VAL A 191 9.11 -5.03 14.37
N PHE A 192 8.08 -4.22 14.49
CA PHE A 192 6.74 -4.55 13.99
C PHE A 192 6.65 -4.60 12.45
N VAL A 193 7.44 -3.81 11.73
CA VAL A 193 7.48 -3.87 10.25
C VAL A 193 8.13 -5.18 9.81
N ALA A 194 9.16 -5.62 10.53
CA ALA A 194 9.79 -6.92 10.30
C ALA A 194 8.82 -8.07 10.57
N ASP A 195 8.08 -8.04 11.66
CA ASP A 195 7.09 -9.08 12.01
C ASP A 195 5.91 -9.12 11.03
N ALA A 196 5.41 -7.97 10.61
CA ALA A 196 4.36 -7.91 9.59
C ALA A 196 4.84 -8.48 8.25
N PHE A 197 6.08 -8.23 7.88
CA PHE A 197 6.66 -8.75 6.64
C PHE A 197 7.03 -10.23 6.75
N GLU A 198 7.49 -10.73 7.88
CA GLU A 198 7.74 -12.16 8.07
C GLU A 198 6.47 -13.00 7.96
N ARG A 199 5.38 -12.55 8.56
CA ARG A 199 4.07 -13.21 8.40
C ARG A 199 3.54 -13.17 6.99
N VAL A 200 3.94 -12.14 6.24
CA VAL A 200 3.63 -11.95 4.84
C VAL A 200 4.67 -12.62 3.94
N GLU A 201 5.71 -13.24 4.48
CA GLU A 201 6.72 -13.92 3.65
C GLU A 201 6.13 -15.14 2.95
N SER A 202 5.24 -15.84 3.58
CA SER A 202 4.32 -16.71 2.86
C SER A 202 3.41 -15.89 1.91
N LEU A 203 3.35 -14.58 2.07
CA LEU A 203 2.56 -13.59 1.34
C LEU A 203 3.39 -12.71 0.38
N ARG A 204 4.60 -13.06 0.02
CA ARG A 204 5.46 -12.36 -0.97
C ARG A 204 6.00 -10.99 -0.59
N TYR A 205 5.65 -10.41 0.55
CA TYR A 205 6.13 -9.08 0.95
C TYR A 205 7.34 -9.11 1.87
N GLY A 206 7.71 -10.29 2.36
CA GLY A 206 8.76 -10.47 3.33
C GLY A 206 10.18 -10.54 2.79
N GLU A 207 10.34 -10.66 1.50
CA GLU A 207 11.67 -10.69 0.90
C GLU A 207 12.17 -9.29 0.57
N ASN A 208 12.35 -8.48 1.58
CA ASN A 208 13.24 -7.35 1.43
C ASN A 208 14.64 -7.80 1.88
N PRO A 209 15.62 -8.00 0.96
CA PRO A 209 16.95 -8.49 1.32
C PRO A 209 17.76 -7.51 2.18
N HIS A 210 17.21 -6.32 2.45
CA HIS A 210 17.78 -5.29 3.31
C HIS A 210 17.23 -5.34 4.74
N GLN A 211 16.11 -6.01 4.94
CA GLN A 211 15.72 -6.44 6.26
C GLN A 211 16.58 -7.66 6.54
N GLY A 212 17.65 -7.49 7.30
CA GLY A 212 18.36 -8.64 7.80
C GLY A 212 17.29 -9.58 8.32
N ALA A 213 17.24 -10.80 7.77
CA ALA A 213 16.29 -11.79 8.20
C ALA A 213 16.33 -11.82 9.72
N ALA A 214 15.30 -11.28 10.33
CA ALA A 214 15.08 -11.48 11.73
C ALA A 214 14.68 -12.92 11.92
#